data_7d262061afc67124a958ebc1008d209f
#
_entry.id   7d262061afc67124a958ebc1008d209f
#
_cell.length_a   1.000
_cell.length_b   1.000
_cell.length_c   1.000
_cell.angle_alpha   90.00
_cell.angle_beta   90.00
_cell.angle_gamma   90.00
#
_symmetry.space_group_name_H-M   'P 1'
#
loop_
_entity.id
_entity.type
_entity.pdbx_description
1 polymer ?
#
loop_
_entity_poly.entity_id
_entity_poly.type
_entity_poly.pdbx_seq_one_letter_code
_entity_poly.pdbx_strand_id
1 'polypeptide(L)'
;PVSSREERIRRALELTNPKVGETLYDLGSGHGRVLVIATKEFGLNAVGIEAGPVQCAISKMNALRNRVSSKVQIEAGDFYKSNLENADIVFAYLTSDYGTRLQKKLKKELKPGARVVTVSFNLPDWDVDFFDREQLLYIYKK
;
A
#
# COMPACT_ATOMS: atom_id res chain seq x y z
N PRO A 1 5.05 -24.52 1.57
CA PRO A 1 3.73 -24.14 1.08
C PRO A 1 3.70 -22.70 0.60
N VAL A 2 2.90 -22.42 -0.41
CA VAL A 2 2.73 -21.07 -0.94
C VAL A 2 1.72 -20.33 -0.06
N SER A 3 2.10 -19.16 0.42
CA SER A 3 1.21 -18.31 1.19
C SER A 3 0.06 -17.80 0.34
N SER A 4 -1.11 -17.66 0.93
CA SER A 4 -2.23 -17.01 0.24
C SER A 4 -1.92 -15.52 0.04
N ARG A 5 -2.66 -14.89 -0.88
CA ARG A 5 -2.50 -13.45 -1.12
C ARG A 5 -2.81 -12.64 0.14
N GLU A 6 -3.82 -13.03 0.91
CA GLU A 6 -4.18 -12.34 2.15
C GLU A 6 -3.10 -12.51 3.22
N GLU A 7 -2.52 -13.69 3.36
CA GLU A 7 -1.41 -13.91 4.30
C GLU A 7 -0.22 -13.03 3.94
N ARG A 8 0.07 -12.89 2.65
CA ARG A 8 1.16 -12.06 2.18
C ARG A 8 0.91 -10.57 2.49
N ILE A 9 -0.32 -10.11 2.29
CA ILE A 9 -0.71 -8.74 2.65
C ILE A 9 -0.56 -8.52 4.14
N ARG A 10 -1.05 -9.45 4.97
CA ARG A 10 -0.93 -9.34 6.43
C ARG A 10 0.52 -9.27 6.87
N ARG A 11 1.37 -10.12 6.30
CA ARG A 11 2.81 -10.10 6.59
C ARG A 11 3.44 -8.76 6.21
N ALA A 12 3.11 -8.25 5.03
CA ALA A 12 3.60 -6.96 4.56
C ALA A 12 3.24 -5.84 5.54
N LEU A 13 1.98 -5.80 5.98
CA LEU A 13 1.52 -4.78 6.93
C LEU A 13 2.19 -4.93 8.29
N GLU A 14 2.30 -6.14 8.81
CA GLU A 14 2.99 -6.39 10.08
C GLU A 14 4.43 -5.87 10.06
N LEU A 15 5.12 -6.06 8.96
CA LEU A 15 6.51 -5.62 8.81
C LEU A 15 6.66 -4.09 8.82
N THR A 16 5.61 -3.33 8.52
CA THR A 16 5.64 -1.88 8.60
C THR A 16 5.44 -1.36 10.02
N ASN A 17 5.17 -2.24 10.98
CA ASN A 17 4.89 -1.89 12.37
C ASN A 17 3.79 -0.81 12.47
N PRO A 18 2.58 -1.10 11.98
CA PRO A 18 1.52 -0.10 11.87
C PRO A 18 0.92 0.24 13.23
N LYS A 19 0.49 1.49 13.38
CA LYS A 19 -0.21 1.96 14.58
C LYS A 19 -1.65 2.31 14.21
N VAL A 20 -2.59 1.97 15.08
CA VAL A 20 -4.00 2.30 14.90
C VAL A 20 -4.15 3.80 14.61
N GLY A 21 -4.94 4.13 13.62
CA GLY A 21 -5.19 5.52 13.20
C GLY A 21 -4.23 6.07 12.16
N GLU A 22 -3.14 5.38 11.88
CA GLU A 22 -2.26 5.79 10.79
C GLU A 22 -2.94 5.59 9.43
N THR A 23 -2.46 6.28 8.41
CA THR A 23 -3.03 6.22 7.05
C THR A 23 -2.12 5.46 6.12
N LEU A 24 -2.69 4.44 5.47
CA LEU A 24 -2.02 3.65 4.43
C LEU A 24 -2.51 4.10 3.05
N TYR A 25 -1.57 4.26 2.12
CA TYR A 25 -1.87 4.48 0.70
C TYR A 25 -1.51 3.23 -0.08
N ASP A 26 -2.48 2.70 -0.81
CA ASP A 26 -2.28 1.54 -1.69
C ASP A 26 -2.23 2.02 -3.14
N LEU A 27 -1.07 1.89 -3.76
CA LEU A 27 -0.84 2.33 -5.14
C LEU A 27 -1.26 1.24 -6.10
N GLY A 28 -2.32 1.50 -6.89
CA GLY A 28 -2.91 0.50 -7.76
C GLY A 28 -3.77 -0.48 -6.96
N SER A 29 -4.75 0.03 -6.22
CA SER A 29 -5.48 -0.75 -5.21
C SER A 29 -6.35 -1.88 -5.77
N GLY A 30 -6.63 -1.90 -7.07
CA GLY A 30 -7.43 -2.96 -7.69
C GLY A 30 -8.80 -3.09 -7.04
N HIS A 31 -9.13 -4.28 -6.54
CA HIS A 31 -10.42 -4.57 -5.89
C HIS A 31 -10.47 -4.20 -4.41
N GLY A 32 -9.39 -3.62 -3.86
CA GLY A 32 -9.41 -3.10 -2.49
C GLY A 32 -9.09 -4.10 -1.39
N ARG A 33 -8.50 -5.25 -1.72
CA ARG A 33 -8.17 -6.27 -0.72
C ARG A 33 -7.24 -5.75 0.37
N VAL A 34 -6.19 -5.01 -0.02
CA VAL A 34 -5.25 -4.40 0.93
C VAL A 34 -5.98 -3.39 1.82
N LEU A 35 -6.84 -2.58 1.24
CA LEU A 35 -7.59 -1.55 1.97
C LEU A 35 -8.49 -2.17 3.05
N VAL A 36 -9.17 -3.26 2.72
CA VAL A 36 -10.04 -3.96 3.67
C VAL A 36 -9.22 -4.56 4.81
N ILE A 37 -8.13 -5.24 4.51
CA ILE A 37 -7.28 -5.85 5.55
C ILE A 37 -6.68 -4.77 6.44
N ALA A 38 -6.13 -3.71 5.86
CA ALA A 38 -5.52 -2.62 6.61
C ALA A 38 -6.49 -1.97 7.58
N THR A 39 -7.72 -1.70 7.15
CA THR A 39 -8.71 -1.02 7.99
C THR A 39 -9.37 -1.95 9.00
N LYS A 40 -9.73 -3.15 8.57
CA LYS A 40 -10.48 -4.09 9.41
C LYS A 40 -9.60 -4.79 10.45
N GLU A 41 -8.38 -5.17 10.07
CA GLU A 41 -7.52 -5.97 10.94
C GLU A 41 -6.44 -5.15 11.66
N PHE A 42 -6.03 -4.03 11.10
CA PHE A 42 -4.95 -3.21 11.68
C PHE A 42 -5.42 -1.85 12.21
N GLY A 43 -6.69 -1.53 12.02
CA GLY A 43 -7.23 -0.26 12.53
C GLY A 43 -6.71 0.98 11.81
N LEU A 44 -6.21 0.82 10.58
CA LEU A 44 -5.70 1.93 9.79
C LEU A 44 -6.82 2.66 9.05
N ASN A 45 -6.53 3.90 8.65
CA ASN A 45 -7.26 4.56 7.58
C ASN A 45 -6.56 4.18 6.28
N ALA A 46 -7.28 4.08 5.19
CA ALA A 46 -6.70 3.63 3.93
C ALA A 46 -7.19 4.45 2.75
N VAL A 47 -6.26 4.82 1.88
CA VAL A 47 -6.53 5.48 0.62
C VAL A 47 -6.05 4.58 -0.50
N GLY A 48 -6.94 4.15 -1.37
CA GLY A 48 -6.60 3.38 -2.56
C GLY A 48 -6.59 4.29 -3.78
N ILE A 49 -5.53 4.21 -4.56
CA ILE A 49 -5.42 4.94 -5.82
C ILE A 49 -5.51 3.94 -6.95
N GLU A 50 -6.52 4.08 -7.80
CA GLU A 50 -6.81 3.11 -8.84
C GLU A 50 -7.26 3.81 -10.12
N ALA A 51 -6.68 3.44 -11.27
CA ALA A 51 -7.01 4.02 -12.56
C ALA A 51 -8.29 3.42 -13.17
N GLY A 52 -8.61 2.17 -12.86
CA GLY A 52 -9.75 1.48 -13.44
C GLY A 52 -11.08 1.83 -12.78
N PRO A 53 -12.07 2.36 -13.53
CA PRO A 53 -13.34 2.73 -12.90
C PRO A 53 -14.13 1.54 -12.37
N VAL A 54 -14.05 0.37 -13.01
CA VAL A 54 -14.70 -0.85 -12.52
C VAL A 54 -14.06 -1.30 -11.23
N GLN A 55 -12.73 -1.30 -11.15
CA GLN A 55 -11.98 -1.65 -9.96
C GLN A 55 -12.28 -0.70 -8.80
N CYS A 56 -12.41 0.59 -9.08
CA CYS A 56 -12.83 1.57 -8.06
C CYS A 56 -14.21 1.23 -7.49
N ALA A 57 -15.16 0.90 -8.34
CA ALA A 57 -16.51 0.52 -7.90
C ALA A 57 -16.48 -0.76 -7.05
N ILE A 58 -15.72 -1.76 -7.46
CA ILE A 58 -15.57 -3.01 -6.71
C ILE A 58 -14.92 -2.76 -5.35
N SER A 59 -13.90 -1.90 -5.30
CA SER A 59 -13.23 -1.54 -4.04
C SER A 59 -14.21 -0.88 -3.06
N LYS A 60 -15.02 0.05 -3.55
CA LYS A 60 -16.05 0.71 -2.72
C LYS A 60 -17.07 -0.28 -2.19
N MET A 61 -17.50 -1.22 -3.05
CA MET A 61 -18.44 -2.27 -2.65
C MET A 61 -17.84 -3.19 -1.59
N ASN A 62 -16.58 -3.58 -1.75
CA ASN A 62 -15.88 -4.43 -0.79
C ASN A 62 -15.71 -3.73 0.56
N ALA A 63 -15.40 -2.44 0.57
CA ALA A 63 -15.32 -1.65 1.79
C ALA A 63 -16.68 -1.61 2.50
N LEU A 64 -17.74 -1.42 1.76
CA LEU A 64 -19.10 -1.40 2.31
C LEU A 64 -19.50 -2.75 2.90
N ARG A 65 -19.25 -3.85 2.19
CA ARG A 65 -19.54 -5.21 2.67
C ARG A 65 -18.79 -5.54 3.96
N ASN A 66 -17.56 -5.06 4.09
CA ASN A 66 -16.72 -5.32 5.25
C ASN A 66 -16.91 -4.29 6.37
N ARG A 67 -17.87 -3.36 6.21
CA ARG A 67 -18.21 -2.34 7.20
C ARG A 67 -17.04 -1.41 7.55
N VAL A 68 -16.19 -1.12 6.58
CA VAL A 68 -15.04 -0.23 6.74
C VAL A 68 -15.08 0.98 5.82
N SER A 69 -16.21 1.24 5.18
CA SER A 69 -16.34 2.34 4.21
C SER A 69 -15.99 3.71 4.79
N SER A 70 -16.21 3.93 6.09
CA SER A 70 -15.86 5.19 6.74
C SER A 70 -14.35 5.40 6.88
N LYS A 71 -13.55 4.34 6.75
CA LYS A 71 -12.09 4.37 6.88
C LYS A 71 -11.37 4.22 5.55
N VAL A 72 -12.11 3.99 4.47
CA VAL A 72 -11.56 3.76 3.13
C VAL A 72 -11.94 4.90 2.21
N GLN A 73 -10.95 5.47 1.55
CA GLN A 73 -11.13 6.45 0.49
C GLN A 73 -10.56 5.87 -0.81
N ILE A 74 -11.30 5.99 -1.90
CA ILE A 74 -10.85 5.55 -3.21
C ILE A 74 -10.66 6.77 -4.10
N GLU A 75 -9.43 6.97 -4.57
CA GLU A 75 -9.11 8.00 -5.55
C GLU A 75 -8.99 7.34 -6.93
N ALA A 76 -9.82 7.80 -7.87
CA ALA A 76 -9.70 7.37 -9.26
C ALA A 76 -8.58 8.15 -9.93
N GLY A 77 -7.64 7.45 -10.56
CA GLY A 77 -6.59 8.10 -11.33
C GLY A 77 -5.24 7.42 -11.25
N ASP A 78 -4.23 8.16 -11.69
CA ASP A 78 -2.83 7.72 -11.74
C ASP A 78 -2.13 8.12 -10.43
N PHE A 79 -1.54 7.15 -9.73
CA PHE A 79 -0.87 7.42 -8.46
C PHE A 79 0.34 8.35 -8.60
N TYR A 80 0.94 8.46 -9.78
CA TYR A 80 2.02 9.44 -10.02
C TYR A 80 1.53 10.89 -9.91
N LYS A 81 0.24 11.12 -10.06
CA LYS A 81 -0.38 12.45 -9.95
C LYS A 81 -0.96 12.72 -8.57
N SER A 82 -1.00 11.72 -7.71
CA SER A 82 -1.53 11.86 -6.36
C SER A 82 -0.46 12.38 -5.42
N ASN A 83 -0.88 13.15 -4.40
CA ASN A 83 0.02 13.63 -3.36
C ASN A 83 0.09 12.58 -2.25
N LEU A 84 1.29 12.14 -1.91
CA LEU A 84 1.52 11.10 -0.90
C LEU A 84 2.05 11.65 0.43
N GLU A 85 2.06 12.95 0.63
CA GLU A 85 2.65 13.56 1.82
C GLU A 85 1.98 13.17 3.13
N ASN A 86 0.71 12.79 3.09
CA ASN A 86 -0.04 12.39 4.27
C ASN A 86 0.04 10.90 4.58
N ALA A 87 0.75 10.13 3.77
CA ALA A 87 0.88 8.70 3.98
C ALA A 87 1.81 8.40 5.15
N ASP A 88 1.37 7.55 6.07
CA ASP A 88 2.23 6.93 7.07
C ASP A 88 2.86 5.66 6.51
N ILE A 89 2.10 4.94 5.68
CA ILE A 89 2.53 3.70 5.05
C ILE A 89 2.12 3.74 3.59
N VAL A 90 3.02 3.32 2.70
CA VAL A 90 2.72 3.13 1.28
C VAL A 90 2.88 1.65 0.95
N PHE A 91 1.85 1.07 0.37
CA PHE A 91 1.85 -0.31 -0.12
C PHE A 91 1.87 -0.28 -1.65
N ALA A 92 2.85 -0.94 -2.25
CA ALA A 92 2.98 -0.98 -3.71
C ALA A 92 3.24 -2.41 -4.19
N TYR A 93 2.28 -2.95 -4.93
CA TYR A 93 2.41 -4.23 -5.62
C TYR A 93 2.35 -3.95 -7.12
N LEU A 94 3.51 -3.64 -7.69
CA LEU A 94 3.65 -3.21 -9.07
C LEU A 94 4.70 -4.08 -9.78
N THR A 95 4.86 -3.89 -11.08
CA THR A 95 5.94 -4.55 -11.81
C THR A 95 7.27 -3.86 -11.53
N SER A 96 8.38 -4.55 -11.79
CA SER A 96 9.73 -4.04 -11.55
C SER A 96 10.07 -2.76 -12.32
N ASP A 97 9.35 -2.46 -13.39
CA ASP A 97 9.59 -1.26 -14.22
C ASP A 97 9.28 0.05 -13.49
N TYR A 98 8.53 -0.01 -12.39
CA TYR A 98 8.13 1.18 -11.65
C TYR A 98 9.16 1.64 -10.62
N GLY A 99 10.14 0.80 -10.26
CA GLY A 99 11.04 1.06 -9.14
C GLY A 99 11.76 2.40 -9.18
N THR A 100 12.39 2.74 -10.29
CA THR A 100 13.18 3.97 -10.44
C THR A 100 12.30 5.23 -10.36
N ARG A 101 11.20 5.24 -11.08
CA ARG A 101 10.30 6.38 -11.10
C ARG A 101 9.57 6.55 -9.76
N LEU A 102 9.12 5.44 -9.20
CA LEU A 102 8.39 5.45 -7.93
C LEU A 102 9.27 5.94 -6.78
N GLN A 103 10.52 5.49 -6.70
CA GLN A 103 11.40 5.92 -5.60
C GLN A 103 11.64 7.42 -5.59
N LYS A 104 11.74 8.06 -6.75
CA LYS A 104 11.89 9.52 -6.83
C LYS A 104 10.69 10.22 -6.22
N LYS A 105 9.50 9.78 -6.56
CA LYS A 105 8.25 10.34 -6.02
C LYS A 105 8.17 10.14 -4.51
N LEU A 106 8.44 8.94 -4.04
CA LEU A 106 8.37 8.61 -2.62
C LEU A 106 9.40 9.40 -1.81
N LYS A 107 10.64 9.49 -2.29
CA LYS A 107 11.68 10.26 -1.61
C LYS A 107 11.34 11.75 -1.54
N LYS A 108 10.68 12.28 -2.55
CA LYS A 108 10.30 13.69 -2.60
C LYS A 108 9.10 14.00 -1.70
N GLU A 109 8.09 13.15 -1.69
CA GLU A 109 6.79 13.47 -1.09
C GLU A 109 6.57 12.94 0.30
N LEU A 110 7.14 11.78 0.65
CA LEU A 110 6.88 11.16 1.94
C LEU A 110 7.48 11.95 3.09
N LYS A 111 6.72 12.07 4.16
CA LYS A 111 7.17 12.69 5.40
C LYS A 111 8.19 11.80 6.12
N PRO A 112 9.07 12.37 6.95
CA PRO A 112 9.98 11.57 7.77
C PRO A 112 9.22 10.57 8.64
N GLY A 113 9.74 9.34 8.72
CA GLY A 113 9.12 8.26 9.48
C GLY A 113 8.10 7.44 8.71
N ALA A 114 7.74 7.83 7.49
CA ALA A 114 6.87 7.01 6.65
C ALA A 114 7.57 5.71 6.28
N ARG A 115 6.78 4.65 6.12
CA ARG A 115 7.28 3.33 5.71
C ARG A 115 6.70 2.95 4.38
N VAL A 116 7.48 2.24 3.59
CA VAL A 116 7.07 1.73 2.27
C VAL A 116 7.24 0.23 2.26
N VAL A 117 6.25 -0.49 1.80
CA VAL A 117 6.41 -1.91 1.48
C VAL A 117 6.16 -2.10 -0.01
N THR A 118 7.14 -2.71 -0.68
CA THR A 118 7.00 -3.12 -2.07
C THR A 118 6.95 -4.63 -2.14
N VAL A 119 6.12 -5.15 -3.03
CA VAL A 119 5.93 -6.58 -3.22
C VAL A 119 6.54 -6.98 -4.56
N SER A 120 7.51 -7.89 -4.52
CA SER A 120 8.17 -8.48 -5.68
C SER A 120 9.06 -7.55 -6.50
N PHE A 121 9.31 -6.32 -6.06
CA PHE A 121 10.27 -5.42 -6.71
C PHE A 121 10.97 -4.54 -5.68
N ASN A 122 12.18 -4.10 -5.99
CA ASN A 122 12.95 -3.22 -5.09
C ASN A 122 12.97 -1.78 -5.61
N LEU A 123 13.33 -0.87 -4.71
CA LEU A 123 13.63 0.52 -5.04
C LEU A 123 15.15 0.64 -5.13
N PRO A 124 15.72 0.78 -6.35
CA PRO A 124 17.15 0.49 -6.56
C PRO A 124 18.14 1.41 -5.83
N ASP A 125 17.78 2.67 -5.60
CA ASP A 125 18.67 3.64 -4.95
C ASP A 125 18.27 3.96 -3.52
N TRP A 126 17.50 3.09 -2.88
CA TRP A 126 17.04 3.27 -1.51
C TRP A 126 17.44 2.05 -0.69
N ASP A 127 18.18 2.25 0.38
CA ASP A 127 18.63 1.16 1.24
C ASP A 127 17.42 0.47 1.88
N VAL A 128 17.34 -0.85 1.70
CA VAL A 128 16.27 -1.63 2.29
C VAL A 128 16.46 -1.74 3.79
N ASP A 129 15.40 -1.46 4.55
CA ASP A 129 15.40 -1.60 6.00
C ASP A 129 15.23 -3.08 6.40
N PHE A 130 14.38 -3.79 5.68
CA PHE A 130 14.16 -5.22 5.90
C PHE A 130 13.69 -5.89 4.62
N PHE A 131 14.17 -7.09 4.36
CA PHE A 131 13.76 -7.91 3.21
C PHE A 131 13.27 -9.27 3.69
N ASP A 132 12.01 -9.59 3.37
CA ASP A 132 11.43 -10.91 3.60
C ASP A 132 11.60 -11.74 2.33
N ARG A 133 12.51 -12.70 2.36
CA ARG A 133 12.85 -13.52 1.19
C ARG A 133 11.71 -14.46 0.78
N GLU A 134 10.98 -15.01 1.75
CA GLU A 134 9.90 -15.95 1.45
C GLU A 134 8.75 -15.29 0.71
N GLN A 135 8.38 -14.10 1.15
CA GLN A 135 7.24 -13.37 0.60
C GLN A 135 7.63 -12.33 -0.45
N LEU A 136 8.95 -12.11 -0.66
CA LEU A 136 9.50 -11.09 -1.55
C LEU A 136 8.96 -9.69 -1.20
N LEU A 137 9.07 -9.34 0.08
CA LEU A 137 8.64 -8.05 0.60
C LEU A 137 9.85 -7.20 0.96
N TYR A 138 9.88 -5.97 0.48
CA TYR A 138 10.94 -5.02 0.80
C TYR A 138 10.32 -3.90 1.63
N ILE A 139 10.93 -3.60 2.77
CA ILE A 139 10.50 -2.53 3.67
C ILE A 139 11.52 -1.42 3.64
N TYR A 140 11.05 -0.20 3.43
CA TYR A 140 11.88 1.01 3.42
C TYR A 140 11.35 2.00 4.43
N LYS A 141 12.24 2.80 5.00
CA LYS A 141 11.89 3.90 5.92
C LYS A 141 12.36 5.23 5.35
N LYS A 142 11.50 6.22 5.42
CA LYS A 142 11.83 7.58 5.00
C LYS A 142 12.66 8.32 6.07
#